data_33444357df75e33074146287d749996a
#
_entry.id   33444357df75e33074146287d749996a
#
_cell.length_a   1.000
_cell.length_b   1.000
_cell.length_c   1.000
_cell.angle_alpha   90.00
_cell.angle_beta   90.00
_cell.angle_gamma   90.00
#
_symmetry.space_group_name_H-M   'P 1'
#
loop_
_entity.id
_entity.type
_entity.pdbx_description
1 polymer ?
#
loop_
_entity_poly.entity_id
_entity_poly.type
_entity_poly.pdbx_seq_one_letter_code
_entity_poly.pdbx_strand_id
1 'polypeptide(L)'
;MSQQQIQQQHDMKRIKVHKVVINIGVGRSGEPIDKAKNALLELTNQRPAVRGAKKTVRDFGIHKGEPIGVVVTLRREPAIEFLKRVIAAKKNALRASSFDNYGNISVGIHEHIDIPGTKYNPDIGIFGMDVNIVLNRPGYRIARKSRRKAKIGKTHRINREEAIEFFKEEYGVEVE
;
A
#
# COMPACT_ATOMS: atom_id res chain seq x y z
N MET A 1 -9.15 -12.27 23.63
CA MET A 1 -8.48 -11.36 24.59
C MET A 1 -9.41 -10.18 24.87
N SER A 2 -9.61 -9.85 26.16
CA SER A 2 -10.55 -8.82 26.58
C SER A 2 -10.07 -7.42 26.19
N GLN A 3 -10.97 -6.50 25.87
CA GLN A 3 -10.66 -5.10 25.54
C GLN A 3 -9.78 -4.39 26.59
N GLN A 4 -9.75 -4.90 27.84
CA GLN A 4 -8.89 -4.42 28.91
C GLN A 4 -7.39 -4.73 28.73
N GLN A 5 -7.03 -5.75 27.96
CA GLN A 5 -5.61 -6.08 27.67
C GLN A 5 -5.01 -5.19 26.58
N ILE A 6 -5.85 -4.64 25.69
CA ILE A 6 -5.41 -3.71 24.63
C ILE A 6 -5.03 -2.33 25.22
N GLN A 7 -5.63 -1.93 26.34
CA GLN A 7 -5.35 -0.66 27.01
C GLN A 7 -4.00 -0.61 27.76
N GLN A 8 -3.34 -1.73 27.99
CA GLN A 8 -2.05 -1.79 28.70
C GLN A 8 -0.82 -1.77 27.78
N GLN A 9 -0.99 -1.77 26.45
CA GLN A 9 0.17 -1.60 25.58
C GLN A 9 0.71 -0.18 25.68
N HIS A 10 1.98 -0.07 26.05
CA HIS A 10 2.69 1.22 26.08
C HIS A 10 2.54 1.92 24.72
N ASP A 11 2.15 3.20 24.72
CA ASP A 11 1.85 3.99 23.50
C ASP A 11 2.91 3.88 22.41
N MET A 12 4.17 3.72 22.78
CA MET A 12 5.28 3.54 21.83
C MET A 12 5.29 2.19 21.11
N LYS A 13 4.57 1.19 21.60
CA LYS A 13 4.45 -0.12 20.95
C LYS A 13 3.23 -0.23 20.03
N ARG A 14 2.29 0.70 20.10
CA ARG A 14 1.06 0.68 19.31
C ARG A 14 1.37 0.70 17.82
N ILE A 15 0.88 -0.29 17.10
CA ILE A 15 1.00 -0.38 15.63
C ILE A 15 -0.06 0.52 14.99
N LYS A 16 0.32 1.23 13.92
CA LYS A 16 -0.59 2.07 13.13
C LYS A 16 -0.27 1.96 11.64
N VAL A 17 -1.28 2.08 10.80
CA VAL A 17 -1.08 2.23 9.36
C VAL A 17 -0.41 3.59 9.09
N HIS A 18 0.78 3.56 8.51
CA HIS A 18 1.54 4.77 8.22
C HIS A 18 1.17 5.37 6.87
N LYS A 19 1.08 4.52 5.86
CA LYS A 19 0.73 4.89 4.49
C LYS A 19 0.27 3.66 3.72
N VAL A 20 -0.54 3.90 2.71
CA VAL A 20 -0.88 2.95 1.67
C VAL A 20 -0.36 3.51 0.35
N VAL A 21 0.41 2.72 -0.37
CA VAL A 21 0.98 3.08 -1.67
C VAL A 21 0.33 2.22 -2.73
N ILE A 22 -0.30 2.86 -3.70
CA ILE A 22 -0.97 2.20 -4.81
C ILE A 22 -0.10 2.42 -6.04
N ASN A 23 0.25 1.36 -6.73
CA ASN A 23 1.08 1.38 -7.92
C ASN A 23 0.35 0.71 -9.09
N ILE A 24 0.31 1.37 -10.23
CA ILE A 24 -0.14 0.80 -11.50
C ILE A 24 1.06 0.78 -12.46
N GLY A 25 1.47 -0.42 -12.85
CA GLY A 25 2.49 -0.63 -13.87
C GLY A 25 1.85 -0.75 -15.25
N VAL A 26 2.14 0.21 -16.14
CA VAL A 26 1.60 0.21 -17.51
C VAL A 26 2.59 -0.39 -18.49
N GLY A 27 3.88 -0.21 -18.25
CA GLY A 27 4.96 -0.78 -19.07
C GLY A 27 5.28 -0.02 -20.36
N ARG A 28 4.48 0.97 -20.76
CA ARG A 28 4.70 1.81 -21.95
C ARG A 28 4.18 3.22 -21.71
N SER A 29 4.75 4.18 -22.42
CA SER A 29 4.36 5.58 -22.38
C SER A 29 3.12 5.90 -23.24
N GLY A 30 2.64 7.13 -23.15
CA GLY A 30 1.53 7.65 -23.93
C GLY A 30 0.17 7.54 -23.26
N GLU A 31 -0.88 7.45 -24.05
CA GLU A 31 -2.30 7.43 -23.62
C GLU A 31 -2.61 6.48 -22.46
N PRO A 32 -2.04 5.23 -22.39
CA PRO A 32 -2.31 4.33 -21.27
C PRO A 32 -1.87 4.88 -19.91
N ILE A 33 -0.83 5.73 -19.87
CA ILE A 33 -0.40 6.40 -18.62
C ILE A 33 -1.44 7.41 -18.16
N ASP A 34 -2.03 8.16 -19.09
CA ASP A 34 -3.04 9.16 -18.74
C ASP A 34 -4.35 8.49 -18.28
N LYS A 35 -4.74 7.38 -18.90
CA LYS A 35 -5.84 6.54 -18.43
C LYS A 35 -5.60 5.99 -17.02
N ALA A 36 -4.38 5.49 -16.73
CA ALA A 36 -4.01 5.01 -15.40
C ALA A 36 -3.99 6.13 -14.34
N LYS A 37 -3.59 7.37 -14.73
CA LYS A 37 -3.70 8.55 -13.85
C LYS A 37 -5.16 8.83 -13.49
N ASN A 38 -6.04 8.84 -14.48
CA ASN A 38 -7.47 9.10 -14.28
C ASN A 38 -8.09 8.03 -13.38
N ALA A 39 -7.78 6.75 -13.62
CA ALA A 39 -8.21 5.65 -12.76
C ALA A 39 -7.81 5.86 -11.29
N LEU A 40 -6.53 6.18 -11.02
CA LEU A 40 -6.07 6.45 -9.66
C LEU A 40 -6.67 7.72 -9.05
N LEU A 41 -6.91 8.74 -9.86
CA LEU A 41 -7.54 9.97 -9.40
C LEU A 41 -8.99 9.71 -8.96
N GLU A 42 -9.77 8.98 -9.74
CA GLU A 42 -11.14 8.59 -9.40
C GLU A 42 -11.19 7.70 -8.15
N LEU A 43 -10.26 6.76 -8.02
CA LEU A 43 -10.19 5.85 -6.88
C LEU A 43 -9.84 6.52 -5.56
N THR A 44 -8.95 7.51 -5.58
CA THR A 44 -8.27 8.04 -4.39
C THR A 44 -8.52 9.50 -4.11
N ASN A 45 -9.14 10.23 -5.07
CA ASN A 45 -9.29 11.68 -5.04
C ASN A 45 -7.95 12.44 -4.81
N GLN A 46 -6.81 11.80 -5.11
CA GLN A 46 -5.48 12.39 -4.96
C GLN A 46 -4.72 12.36 -6.30
N ARG A 47 -3.98 13.43 -6.58
CA ARG A 47 -3.21 13.55 -7.82
C ARG A 47 -2.09 12.50 -7.87
N PRO A 48 -2.09 11.61 -8.87
CA PRO A 48 -1.07 10.58 -9.02
C PRO A 48 0.27 11.16 -9.51
N ALA A 49 1.35 10.49 -9.12
CA ALA A 49 2.70 10.80 -9.59
C ALA A 49 3.12 9.76 -10.64
N VAL A 50 3.61 10.23 -11.78
CA VAL A 50 4.17 9.38 -12.83
C VAL A 50 5.53 8.83 -12.40
N ARG A 51 5.81 7.58 -12.75
CA ARG A 51 7.08 6.91 -12.50
C ARG A 51 7.77 6.57 -13.81
N GLY A 52 8.98 7.10 -13.95
CA GLY A 52 9.85 6.80 -15.09
C GLY A 52 10.69 5.54 -14.85
N ALA A 53 11.09 4.91 -15.94
CA ALA A 53 11.98 3.77 -15.95
C ALA A 53 13.34 4.13 -15.36
N LYS A 54 13.86 3.29 -14.48
CA LYS A 54 15.19 3.49 -13.84
C LYS A 54 16.34 3.11 -14.78
N LYS A 55 16.10 2.15 -15.67
CA LYS A 55 17.09 1.61 -16.61
C LYS A 55 16.44 1.47 -18.00
N THR A 56 17.27 1.49 -19.04
CA THR A 56 16.87 1.11 -20.41
C THR A 56 16.82 -0.42 -20.47
N VAL A 57 15.71 -0.95 -20.98
CA VAL A 57 15.51 -2.39 -21.22
C VAL A 57 15.09 -2.55 -22.68
N ARG A 58 16.01 -3.03 -23.51
CA ARG A 58 15.82 -3.13 -24.97
C ARG A 58 14.71 -4.11 -25.35
N ASP A 59 14.63 -5.23 -24.66
CA ASP A 59 13.64 -6.29 -24.89
C ASP A 59 12.19 -5.82 -24.74
N PHE A 60 11.96 -4.79 -23.92
CA PHE A 60 10.65 -4.16 -23.73
C PHE A 60 10.50 -2.81 -24.45
N GLY A 61 11.52 -2.38 -25.20
CA GLY A 61 11.51 -1.08 -25.88
C GLY A 61 11.46 0.14 -24.94
N ILE A 62 11.89 0.00 -23.69
CA ILE A 62 11.80 1.02 -22.67
C ILE A 62 13.13 1.74 -22.51
N HIS A 63 13.10 3.07 -22.54
CA HIS A 63 14.27 3.93 -22.30
C HIS A 63 14.28 4.47 -20.86
N LYS A 64 15.49 4.72 -20.34
CA LYS A 64 15.66 5.35 -19.01
C LYS A 64 14.95 6.71 -18.98
N GLY A 65 14.12 6.91 -17.93
CA GLY A 65 13.33 8.15 -17.74
C GLY A 65 11.96 8.11 -18.40
N GLU A 66 11.70 7.17 -19.28
CA GLU A 66 10.39 7.03 -19.94
C GLU A 66 9.28 6.70 -18.93
N PRO A 67 8.11 7.37 -18.98
CA PRO A 67 7.00 7.12 -18.08
C PRO A 67 6.41 5.72 -18.33
N ILE A 68 6.45 4.84 -17.32
CA ILE A 68 6.01 3.45 -17.42
C ILE A 68 4.99 3.05 -16.35
N GLY A 69 4.71 3.91 -15.40
CA GLY A 69 3.77 3.61 -14.33
C GLY A 69 3.33 4.85 -13.57
N VAL A 70 2.34 4.64 -12.72
CA VAL A 70 1.71 5.70 -11.92
C VAL A 70 1.59 5.24 -10.47
N VAL A 71 1.81 6.15 -9.52
CA VAL A 71 1.75 5.84 -8.09
C VAL A 71 1.01 6.92 -7.31
N VAL A 72 0.24 6.48 -6.30
CA VAL A 72 -0.34 7.35 -5.29
C VAL A 72 0.08 6.90 -3.90
N THR A 73 0.29 7.84 -2.99
CA THR A 73 0.60 7.54 -1.60
C THR A 73 -0.45 8.17 -0.69
N LEU A 74 -1.30 7.35 -0.11
CA LEU A 74 -2.31 7.76 0.85
C LEU A 74 -1.74 7.74 2.27
N ARG A 75 -2.20 8.67 3.12
CA ARG A 75 -1.81 8.77 4.52
C ARG A 75 -3.01 9.14 5.39
N ARG A 76 -2.94 8.84 6.70
CA ARG A 76 -3.97 9.14 7.70
C ARG A 76 -5.32 8.50 7.32
N GLU A 77 -6.41 9.23 7.46
CA GLU A 77 -7.79 8.76 7.18
C GLU A 77 -8.00 8.20 5.77
N PRO A 78 -7.60 8.88 4.68
CA PRO A 78 -7.72 8.33 3.33
C PRO A 78 -7.00 6.98 3.15
N ALA A 79 -5.89 6.76 3.86
CA ALA A 79 -5.19 5.46 3.81
C ALA A 79 -6.01 4.35 4.48
N ILE A 80 -6.66 4.65 5.61
CA ILE A 80 -7.47 3.69 6.36
C ILE A 80 -8.74 3.34 5.59
N GLU A 81 -9.42 4.35 5.03
CA GLU A 81 -10.62 4.15 4.21
C GLU A 81 -10.33 3.29 2.98
N PHE A 82 -9.26 3.62 2.25
CA PHE A 82 -8.86 2.84 1.08
C PHE A 82 -8.48 1.42 1.47
N LEU A 83 -7.76 1.23 2.59
CA LEU A 83 -7.40 -0.08 3.10
C LEU A 83 -8.63 -0.95 3.38
N LYS A 84 -9.67 -0.42 4.02
CA LYS A 84 -10.93 -1.14 4.26
C LYS A 84 -11.58 -1.59 2.96
N ARG A 85 -11.59 -0.74 1.92
CA ARG A 85 -12.09 -1.10 0.58
C ARG A 85 -11.28 -2.22 -0.07
N VAL A 86 -9.95 -2.18 0.05
CA VAL A 86 -9.05 -3.24 -0.46
C VAL A 86 -9.27 -4.58 0.24
N ILE A 87 -9.43 -4.57 1.55
CA ILE A 87 -9.72 -5.77 2.35
C ILE A 87 -11.06 -6.37 1.93
N ALA A 88 -12.10 -5.53 1.76
CA ALA A 88 -13.40 -5.98 1.28
C ALA A 88 -13.32 -6.58 -0.14
N ALA A 89 -12.54 -5.99 -1.05
CA ALA A 89 -12.29 -6.53 -2.40
C ALA A 89 -11.62 -7.92 -2.35
N LYS A 90 -10.82 -8.20 -1.31
CA LYS A 90 -10.19 -9.50 -1.06
C LYS A 90 -11.05 -10.45 -0.19
N LYS A 91 -12.32 -10.13 0.03
CA LYS A 91 -13.27 -10.92 0.84
C LYS A 91 -12.75 -11.21 2.26
N ASN A 92 -12.02 -10.25 2.84
CA ASN A 92 -11.38 -10.33 4.15
C ASN A 92 -10.34 -11.47 4.31
N ALA A 93 -9.85 -12.05 3.21
CA ALA A 93 -8.83 -13.09 3.24
C ALA A 93 -7.50 -12.57 2.65
N LEU A 94 -6.41 -12.72 3.39
CA LEU A 94 -5.07 -12.37 2.96
C LEU A 94 -4.14 -13.58 3.11
N ARG A 95 -3.22 -13.76 2.17
CA ARG A 95 -2.22 -14.82 2.27
C ARG A 95 -1.13 -14.43 3.25
N ALA A 96 -0.67 -15.37 4.07
CA ALA A 96 0.47 -15.15 4.96
C ALA A 96 1.72 -14.69 4.20
N SER A 97 1.91 -15.14 2.95
CA SER A 97 3.02 -14.73 2.08
C SER A 97 3.00 -13.25 1.67
N SER A 98 1.84 -12.58 1.79
CA SER A 98 1.72 -11.14 1.51
C SER A 98 2.38 -10.26 2.56
N PHE A 99 2.73 -10.81 3.73
CA PHE A 99 3.38 -10.12 4.83
C PHE A 99 4.89 -10.27 4.77
N ASP A 100 5.63 -9.17 4.81
CA ASP A 100 7.08 -9.18 4.88
C ASP A 100 7.61 -9.33 6.32
N ASN A 101 8.92 -9.53 6.47
CA ASN A 101 9.58 -9.66 7.77
C ASN A 101 9.61 -8.36 8.59
N TYR A 102 9.19 -7.24 8.01
CA TYR A 102 9.16 -5.91 8.64
C TYR A 102 7.73 -5.41 8.89
N GLY A 103 6.73 -6.29 8.74
CA GLY A 103 5.34 -5.98 8.97
C GLY A 103 4.68 -5.16 7.85
N ASN A 104 5.29 -5.02 6.67
CA ASN A 104 4.59 -4.44 5.53
C ASN A 104 3.80 -5.52 4.79
N ILE A 105 2.79 -5.09 4.04
CA ILE A 105 1.89 -6.00 3.34
C ILE A 105 1.77 -5.54 1.89
N SER A 106 1.85 -6.49 0.98
CA SER A 106 1.63 -6.28 -0.45
C SER A 106 0.44 -7.09 -0.93
N VAL A 107 -0.54 -6.42 -1.53
CA VAL A 107 -1.76 -7.03 -2.06
C VAL A 107 -1.90 -6.66 -3.53
N GLY A 108 -1.88 -7.64 -4.43
CA GLY A 108 -2.19 -7.45 -5.85
C GLY A 108 -3.71 -7.50 -6.08
N ILE A 109 -4.23 -6.52 -6.81
CA ILE A 109 -5.62 -6.46 -7.27
C ILE A 109 -5.58 -6.58 -8.79
N HIS A 110 -6.29 -7.57 -9.33
CA HIS A 110 -6.28 -7.82 -10.77
C HIS A 110 -7.03 -6.73 -11.53
N GLU A 111 -8.15 -6.28 -10.99
CA GLU A 111 -9.00 -5.27 -11.60
C GLU A 111 -9.36 -4.19 -10.58
N HIS A 112 -9.16 -2.93 -10.95
CA HIS A 112 -9.50 -1.82 -10.06
C HIS A 112 -11.01 -1.73 -9.74
N ILE A 113 -11.83 -2.35 -10.59
CA ILE A 113 -13.30 -2.40 -10.47
C ILE A 113 -13.73 -3.29 -9.29
N ASP A 114 -12.90 -4.27 -8.90
CA ASP A 114 -13.18 -5.14 -7.75
C ASP A 114 -13.26 -4.36 -6.42
N ILE A 115 -12.72 -3.15 -6.40
CA ILE A 115 -12.73 -2.29 -5.22
C ILE A 115 -14.12 -1.68 -5.04
N PRO A 116 -14.80 -1.91 -3.90
CA PRO A 116 -16.13 -1.34 -3.64
C PRO A 116 -16.13 0.20 -3.79
N GLY A 117 -17.19 0.71 -4.43
CA GLY A 117 -17.35 2.14 -4.71
C GLY A 117 -16.64 2.64 -5.97
N THR A 118 -16.06 1.74 -6.78
CA THR A 118 -15.52 2.08 -8.10
C THR A 118 -16.58 1.86 -9.17
N LYS A 119 -16.66 2.79 -10.12
CA LYS A 119 -17.54 2.65 -11.29
C LYS A 119 -16.68 2.27 -12.50
N TYR A 120 -17.20 1.39 -13.33
CA TYR A 120 -16.57 1.08 -14.61
C TYR A 120 -16.71 2.28 -15.55
N ASN A 121 -15.58 2.74 -16.09
CA ASN A 121 -15.53 3.77 -17.12
C ASN A 121 -14.85 3.19 -18.37
N PRO A 122 -15.59 3.03 -19.49
CA PRO A 122 -15.04 2.48 -20.74
C PRO A 122 -13.85 3.26 -21.30
N ASP A 123 -13.81 4.56 -21.09
CA ASP A 123 -12.73 5.42 -21.59
C ASP A 123 -11.40 5.18 -20.87
N ILE A 124 -11.48 4.76 -19.61
CA ILE A 124 -10.31 4.47 -18.78
C ILE A 124 -9.82 3.05 -19.05
N GLY A 125 -10.75 2.07 -19.14
CA GLY A 125 -10.43 0.65 -19.26
C GLY A 125 -10.14 -0.01 -17.90
N ILE A 126 -9.63 -1.22 -17.93
CA ILE A 126 -9.35 -2.04 -16.73
C ILE A 126 -7.86 -2.03 -16.43
N PHE A 127 -7.49 -1.77 -15.18
CA PHE A 127 -6.10 -1.78 -14.72
C PHE A 127 -5.94 -2.66 -13.49
N GLY A 128 -4.89 -3.49 -13.51
CA GLY A 128 -4.38 -4.15 -12.31
C GLY A 128 -3.52 -3.19 -11.48
N MET A 129 -3.47 -3.41 -10.17
CA MET A 129 -2.68 -2.58 -9.28
C MET A 129 -2.08 -3.37 -8.12
N ASP A 130 -0.95 -2.87 -7.63
CA ASP A 130 -0.32 -3.33 -6.41
C ASP A 130 -0.58 -2.32 -5.28
N VAL A 131 -1.13 -2.81 -4.19
CA VAL A 131 -1.39 -2.02 -2.98
C VAL A 131 -0.41 -2.43 -1.90
N ASN A 132 0.49 -1.52 -1.54
CA ASN A 132 1.51 -1.73 -0.52
C ASN A 132 1.13 -0.96 0.75
N ILE A 133 0.92 -1.68 1.84
CA ILE A 133 0.55 -1.14 3.15
C ILE A 133 1.78 -1.14 4.04
N VAL A 134 2.11 0.01 4.59
CA VAL A 134 3.26 0.17 5.49
C VAL A 134 2.76 0.45 6.89
N LEU A 135 3.08 -0.44 7.82
CA LEU A 135 2.84 -0.26 9.24
C LEU A 135 3.96 0.54 9.90
N ASN A 136 3.65 1.14 11.02
CA ASN A 136 4.58 1.97 11.77
C ASN A 136 4.27 1.96 13.27
N ARG A 137 5.31 2.13 14.09
CA ARG A 137 5.21 2.45 15.52
C ARG A 137 5.69 3.89 15.78
N PRO A 138 5.22 4.55 16.83
CA PRO A 138 5.82 5.79 17.28
C PRO A 138 7.34 5.62 17.44
N GLY A 139 8.12 6.65 17.15
CA GLY A 139 9.58 6.57 17.19
C GLY A 139 10.27 6.20 15.86
N TYR A 140 9.60 5.64 14.85
CA TYR A 140 10.21 5.28 13.55
C TYR A 140 10.77 6.49 12.77
N ARG A 141 10.43 7.71 13.18
CA ARG A 141 10.99 8.93 12.60
C ARG A 141 12.51 8.98 12.71
N ILE A 142 13.13 8.36 13.72
CA ILE A 142 14.58 8.32 13.93
C ILE A 142 15.30 7.81 12.67
N ALA A 143 14.75 6.80 11.99
CA ALA A 143 15.34 6.22 10.79
C ALA A 143 15.17 7.10 9.53
N ARG A 144 14.29 8.12 9.56
CA ARG A 144 13.92 8.92 8.37
C ARG A 144 14.40 10.38 8.44
N LYS A 145 14.74 10.89 9.62
CA LYS A 145 15.21 12.27 9.77
C LYS A 145 16.54 12.48 9.04
N SER A 146 16.77 13.69 8.53
CA SER A 146 18.00 14.03 7.80
C SER A 146 19.21 14.12 8.72
N ARG A 147 19.04 14.75 9.89
CA ARG A 147 20.12 14.93 10.88
C ARG A 147 20.02 13.89 12.00
N ARG A 148 21.18 13.39 12.47
CA ARG A 148 21.28 12.38 13.56
C ARG A 148 20.39 11.16 13.31
N LYS A 149 20.40 10.67 12.08
CA LYS A 149 19.72 9.44 11.67
C LYS A 149 20.29 8.25 12.43
N ALA A 150 19.43 7.40 12.98
CA ALA A 150 19.81 6.18 13.68
C ALA A 150 18.95 5.00 13.24
N LYS A 151 19.44 3.79 13.43
CA LYS A 151 18.70 2.55 13.17
C LYS A 151 17.66 2.32 14.28
N ILE A 152 16.52 1.76 13.91
CA ILE A 152 15.51 1.31 14.87
C ILE A 152 16.01 0.03 15.54
N GLY A 153 15.92 -0.05 16.86
CA GLY A 153 16.27 -1.23 17.63
C GLY A 153 15.49 -2.47 17.17
N LYS A 154 16.11 -3.66 17.24
CA LYS A 154 15.47 -4.91 16.79
C LYS A 154 14.16 -5.19 17.54
N THR A 155 14.12 -4.97 18.85
CA THR A 155 12.95 -5.18 19.71
C THR A 155 11.79 -4.21 19.47
N HIS A 156 12.06 -3.09 18.77
CA HIS A 156 11.03 -2.09 18.46
C HIS A 156 10.50 -2.22 17.03
N ARG A 157 11.11 -3.06 16.21
CA ARG A 157 10.62 -3.33 14.84
C ARG A 157 9.36 -4.17 14.91
N ILE A 158 8.47 -3.92 13.96
CA ILE A 158 7.28 -4.74 13.78
C ILE A 158 7.74 -6.03 13.08
N ASN A 159 7.38 -7.17 13.65
CA ASN A 159 7.60 -8.48 13.06
C ASN A 159 6.38 -8.90 12.22
N ARG A 160 6.55 -9.93 11.40
CA ARG A 160 5.49 -10.49 10.58
C ARG A 160 4.29 -10.97 11.40
N GLU A 161 4.55 -11.66 12.51
CA GLU A 161 3.52 -12.19 13.41
C GLU A 161 2.67 -11.08 14.04
N GLU A 162 3.33 -10.05 14.57
CA GLU A 162 2.64 -8.86 15.12
C GLU A 162 1.80 -8.12 14.07
N ALA A 163 2.25 -8.09 12.81
CA ALA A 163 1.48 -7.50 11.73
C ALA A 163 0.23 -8.32 11.41
N ILE A 164 0.34 -9.65 11.37
CA ILE A 164 -0.79 -10.56 11.16
C ILE A 164 -1.81 -10.41 12.29
N GLU A 165 -1.34 -10.40 13.54
CA GLU A 165 -2.21 -10.23 14.73
C GLU A 165 -2.95 -8.88 14.67
N PHE A 166 -2.24 -7.79 14.36
CA PHE A 166 -2.84 -6.47 14.18
C PHE A 166 -3.94 -6.44 13.12
N PHE A 167 -3.74 -7.13 11.97
CA PHE A 167 -4.76 -7.17 10.92
C PHE A 167 -5.95 -8.04 11.30
N LYS A 168 -5.76 -9.12 12.04
CA LYS A 168 -6.84 -9.95 12.57
C LYS A 168 -7.70 -9.18 13.58
N GLU A 169 -7.07 -8.45 14.51
CA GLU A 169 -7.76 -7.73 15.57
C GLU A 169 -8.46 -6.45 15.07
N GLU A 170 -7.77 -5.62 14.27
CA GLU A 170 -8.28 -4.30 13.88
C GLU A 170 -9.20 -4.36 12.65
N TYR A 171 -8.96 -5.28 11.72
CA TYR A 171 -9.68 -5.38 10.45
C TYR A 171 -10.47 -6.67 10.26
N GLY A 172 -10.40 -7.62 11.17
CA GLY A 172 -11.10 -8.90 11.07
C GLY A 172 -10.69 -9.74 9.86
N VAL A 173 -9.41 -9.68 9.47
CA VAL A 173 -8.88 -10.37 8.29
C VAL A 173 -8.53 -11.81 8.65
N GLU A 174 -8.95 -12.77 7.84
CA GLU A 174 -8.50 -14.15 7.88
C GLU A 174 -7.16 -14.27 7.11
N VAL A 175 -6.18 -14.92 7.74
CA VAL A 175 -4.86 -15.11 7.13
C VAL A 175 -4.63 -16.60 6.90
N GLU A 176 -4.51 -16.94 5.61
CA GLU A 176 -4.23 -18.29 5.09
C GLU A 176 -2.72 -18.49 4.85
#